data_5a499a7c49d83bf01e127a7fdd9847c5
#
_entry.id   5a499a7c49d83bf01e127a7fdd9847c5
#
_cell.length_a   1.000
_cell.length_b   1.000
_cell.length_c   1.000
_cell.angle_alpha   90.00
_cell.angle_beta   90.00
_cell.angle_gamma   90.00
#
_symmetry.space_group_name_H-M   'P 1'
#
loop_
_entity.id
_entity.type
_entity.pdbx_description
1 polymer ?
#
loop_
_entity_poly.entity_id
_entity_poly.type
_entity_poly.pdbx_seq_one_letter_code
_entity_poly.pdbx_strand_id
1 'polypeptide(L)'
;MRNIEYNHITKDDFKKIDEKNVMFITNPGRMGDEDGSYFIVKKGNTFNPYRVSGWMYSNGNTEITLDEFSKKFPLWMDMWEKSSENDNNEKYTYIYMGFGNGLSIDNSIYEEFKPYFLDEVNKIKESHGDSGNNPSFNYPAWEPAFIKICQDKNYEIN
;
A
#
# COMPACT_ATOMS: atom_id res chain seq x y z
N MET A 1 7.89 13.43 -3.09
CA MET A 1 8.75 12.88 -2.01
C MET A 1 7.96 11.90 -1.17
N ARG A 2 8.54 10.76 -0.87
CA ARG A 2 7.89 9.78 -0.03
C ARG A 2 8.17 10.07 1.44
N ASN A 3 7.15 9.88 2.27
CA ASN A 3 7.26 10.05 3.72
C ASN A 3 7.77 8.77 4.41
N ILE A 4 7.75 7.65 3.72
CA ILE A 4 8.19 6.35 4.22
C ILE A 4 9.31 5.85 3.31
N GLU A 5 10.39 5.37 3.91
CA GLU A 5 11.48 4.74 3.16
C GLU A 5 11.20 3.24 3.06
N TYR A 6 11.16 2.74 1.83
CA TYR A 6 10.89 1.34 1.56
C TYR A 6 12.18 0.60 1.29
N ASN A 7 12.33 -0.55 1.92
CA ASN A 7 13.45 -1.44 1.69
C ASN A 7 13.11 -2.39 0.55
N HIS A 8 14.03 -2.53 -0.40
CA HIS A 8 13.87 -3.51 -1.46
C HIS A 8 13.91 -4.90 -0.84
N ILE A 9 12.85 -5.68 -1.02
CA ILE A 9 12.77 -6.97 -0.35
C ILE A 9 13.69 -7.99 -1.00
N THR A 10 14.38 -8.78 -0.16
CA THR A 10 15.19 -9.91 -0.61
C THR A 10 14.35 -11.19 -0.64
N LYS A 11 14.83 -12.21 -1.34
CA LYS A 11 14.18 -13.52 -1.32
C LYS A 11 14.11 -14.11 0.08
N ASP A 12 15.15 -13.92 0.87
CA ASP A 12 15.20 -14.44 2.24
C ASP A 12 14.16 -13.76 3.12
N ASP A 13 14.01 -12.44 3.01
CA ASP A 13 12.98 -11.72 3.74
C ASP A 13 11.59 -12.16 3.30
N PHE A 14 11.40 -12.31 1.99
CA PHE A 14 10.11 -12.72 1.44
C PHE A 14 9.66 -14.08 1.95
N LYS A 15 10.59 -15.02 2.08
CA LYS A 15 10.29 -16.37 2.60
C LYS A 15 9.76 -16.32 4.03
N LYS A 16 10.17 -15.34 4.81
CA LYS A 16 9.80 -15.22 6.23
C LYS A 16 8.49 -14.49 6.46
N ILE A 17 7.95 -13.83 5.44
CA ILE A 17 6.73 -13.04 5.56
C ILE A 17 5.52 -13.93 5.40
N ASP A 18 4.53 -13.72 6.26
CA ASP A 18 3.21 -14.34 6.15
C ASP A 18 2.19 -13.25 5.81
N GLU A 19 1.30 -13.51 4.88
CA GLU A 19 0.30 -12.52 4.45
C GLU A 19 -0.54 -11.99 5.61
N LYS A 20 -0.79 -12.78 6.62
CA LYS A 20 -1.56 -12.32 7.79
C LYS A 20 -0.95 -11.10 8.46
N ASN A 21 0.36 -10.89 8.30
CA ASN A 21 1.07 -9.76 8.90
C ASN A 21 1.20 -8.55 7.95
N VAL A 22 0.72 -8.66 6.73
CA VAL A 22 0.73 -7.54 5.78
C VAL A 22 -0.42 -6.60 6.11
N MET A 23 -0.10 -5.33 6.35
CA MET A 23 -1.10 -4.32 6.75
C MET A 23 -1.56 -3.47 5.58
N PHE A 24 -0.65 -3.17 4.66
CA PHE A 24 -0.91 -2.40 3.46
C PHE A 24 -0.21 -3.02 2.29
N ILE A 25 -0.83 -2.99 1.13
CA ILE A 25 -0.18 -3.37 -0.11
C ILE A 25 -0.81 -2.62 -1.28
N THR A 26 0.03 -2.02 -2.11
CA THR A 26 -0.43 -1.31 -3.31
C THR A 26 -0.52 -2.25 -4.49
N ASN A 27 -1.33 -1.89 -5.47
CA ASN A 27 -1.37 -2.62 -6.73
C ASN A 27 -0.02 -2.54 -7.44
N PRO A 28 0.37 -3.55 -8.20
CA PRO A 28 1.52 -3.44 -9.08
C PRO A 28 1.26 -2.35 -10.12
N GLY A 29 2.24 -1.51 -10.31
CA GLY A 29 2.11 -0.39 -11.23
C GLY A 29 3.19 0.62 -10.98
N ARG A 30 3.01 1.78 -11.58
CA ARG A 30 3.97 2.87 -11.44
C ARG A 30 3.59 3.75 -10.25
N MET A 31 4.32 3.57 -9.18
CA MET A 31 4.18 4.41 -8.00
C MET A 31 5.50 5.17 -7.81
N GLY A 32 5.53 6.38 -8.35
CA GLY A 32 6.77 7.13 -8.43
C GLY A 32 7.62 6.61 -9.58
N ASP A 33 8.87 6.32 -9.34
CA ASP A 33 9.82 5.94 -10.38
C ASP A 33 9.93 4.43 -10.58
N GLU A 34 9.06 3.63 -9.94
CA GLU A 34 9.23 2.20 -9.92
C GLU A 34 7.98 1.45 -10.33
N ASP A 35 8.20 0.39 -11.09
CA ASP A 35 7.16 -0.56 -11.44
C ASP A 35 7.19 -1.68 -10.41
N GLY A 36 6.11 -1.84 -9.68
CA GLY A 36 6.06 -2.88 -8.66
C GLY A 36 5.03 -2.58 -7.61
N SER A 37 5.28 -3.07 -6.42
CA SER A 37 4.36 -2.91 -5.31
C SER A 37 5.08 -2.47 -4.05
N TYR A 38 4.41 -1.64 -3.26
CA TYR A 38 4.85 -1.23 -1.93
C TYR A 38 3.95 -1.91 -0.91
N PHE A 39 4.53 -2.42 0.15
CA PHE A 39 3.75 -3.07 1.19
C PHE A 39 4.41 -2.90 2.55
N ILE A 40 3.61 -3.05 3.59
CA ILE A 40 4.06 -2.86 4.96
C ILE A 40 3.67 -4.08 5.79
N VAL A 41 4.64 -4.65 6.46
CA VAL A 41 4.49 -5.86 7.28
C VAL A 41 4.61 -5.49 8.75
N LYS A 42 3.71 -5.98 9.57
CA LYS A 42 3.71 -5.76 11.01
C LYS A 42 4.44 -6.88 11.73
N LYS A 43 5.37 -6.51 12.62
CA LYS A 43 6.00 -7.42 13.58
C LYS A 43 5.90 -6.80 14.97
N GLY A 44 5.02 -7.36 15.81
CA GLY A 44 4.74 -6.75 17.11
C GLY A 44 4.20 -5.34 16.92
N ASN A 45 4.89 -4.35 17.46
CA ASN A 45 4.52 -2.93 17.33
C ASN A 45 5.37 -2.20 16.28
N THR A 46 6.09 -2.95 15.45
CA THR A 46 6.97 -2.38 14.44
C THR A 46 6.42 -2.69 13.04
N PHE A 47 6.40 -1.67 12.20
CA PHE A 47 6.01 -1.80 10.80
C PHE A 47 7.25 -1.74 9.92
N ASN A 48 7.39 -2.71 9.03
CA ASN A 48 8.52 -2.84 8.13
C ASN A 48 8.06 -2.58 6.70
N PRO A 49 8.44 -1.43 6.10
CA PRO A 49 8.05 -1.11 4.74
C PRO A 49 8.99 -1.77 3.73
N TYR A 50 8.41 -2.42 2.75
CA TYR A 50 9.11 -3.10 1.68
C TYR A 50 8.59 -2.68 0.33
N ARG A 51 9.43 -2.85 -0.69
CA ARG A 51 9.01 -2.73 -2.08
C ARG A 51 9.52 -3.91 -2.89
N VAL A 52 8.76 -4.27 -3.90
CA VAL A 52 9.17 -5.17 -4.97
C VAL A 52 9.06 -4.39 -6.26
N SER A 53 10.11 -4.35 -7.06
CA SER A 53 10.13 -3.57 -8.29
C SER A 53 10.43 -4.45 -9.49
N GLY A 54 10.13 -3.92 -10.67
CA GLY A 54 10.52 -4.54 -11.93
C GLY A 54 9.54 -5.56 -12.51
N TRP A 55 8.34 -5.70 -11.94
CA TRP A 55 7.39 -6.71 -12.43
C TRP A 55 6.81 -6.43 -13.82
N MET A 56 6.42 -5.17 -14.06
CA MET A 56 5.68 -4.81 -15.27
C MET A 56 6.58 -4.66 -16.48
N TYR A 57 7.75 -4.11 -16.26
CA TYR A 57 8.71 -3.85 -17.33
C TYR A 57 10.05 -4.50 -17.01
N SER A 58 9.99 -5.62 -16.34
CA SER A 58 11.17 -6.28 -15.82
C SER A 58 12.09 -6.78 -16.92
N ASN A 59 13.35 -6.45 -16.79
CA ASN A 59 14.42 -7.05 -17.57
C ASN A 59 15.16 -8.12 -16.75
N GLY A 60 14.45 -8.73 -15.82
CA GLY A 60 15.01 -9.73 -14.94
C GLY A 60 15.70 -9.17 -13.70
N ASN A 61 15.42 -7.92 -13.37
CA ASN A 61 16.06 -7.26 -12.22
C ASN A 61 15.36 -7.53 -10.88
N THR A 62 14.22 -8.20 -10.89
CA THR A 62 13.55 -8.56 -9.65
C THR A 62 13.84 -10.02 -9.30
N GLU A 63 14.14 -10.25 -8.04
CA GLU A 63 14.36 -11.60 -7.52
C GLU A 63 13.08 -12.35 -7.26
N ILE A 64 11.95 -11.62 -7.17
CA ILE A 64 10.64 -12.18 -6.83
C ILE A 64 9.71 -11.90 -8.00
N THR A 65 9.16 -12.94 -8.58
CA THR A 65 8.23 -12.79 -9.70
C THR A 65 6.83 -12.45 -9.17
N LEU A 66 6.02 -11.86 -10.04
CA LEU A 66 4.62 -11.59 -9.70
C LEU A 66 3.88 -12.89 -9.38
N ASP A 67 4.18 -13.97 -10.10
CA ASP A 67 3.59 -15.28 -9.84
C ASP A 67 3.90 -15.79 -8.43
N GLU A 68 5.17 -15.71 -8.01
CA GLU A 68 5.57 -16.10 -6.65
C GLU A 68 4.88 -15.24 -5.59
N PHE A 69 4.80 -13.94 -5.85
CA PHE A 69 4.20 -12.99 -4.93
C PHE A 69 2.70 -13.25 -4.78
N SER A 70 2.01 -13.49 -5.90
CA SER A 70 0.57 -13.73 -5.88
C SER A 70 0.20 -15.05 -5.20
N LYS A 71 1.05 -16.06 -5.33
CA LYS A 71 0.84 -17.34 -4.65
C LYS A 71 1.03 -17.22 -3.14
N LYS A 72 1.96 -16.38 -2.72
CA LYS A 72 2.20 -16.16 -1.30
C LYS A 72 1.16 -15.24 -0.67
N PHE A 73 0.64 -14.30 -1.45
CA PHE A 73 -0.37 -13.34 -1.00
C PHE A 73 -1.67 -13.50 -1.82
N PRO A 74 -2.37 -14.64 -1.66
CA PRO A 74 -3.59 -14.90 -2.44
C PRO A 74 -4.74 -13.95 -2.11
N LEU A 75 -4.82 -13.44 -0.88
CA LEU A 75 -5.89 -12.51 -0.51
C LEU A 75 -5.68 -11.14 -1.15
N TRP A 76 -4.43 -10.70 -1.29
CA TRP A 76 -4.11 -9.50 -2.04
C TRP A 76 -4.42 -9.68 -3.53
N MET A 77 -4.06 -10.83 -4.10
CA MET A 77 -4.34 -11.11 -5.50
C MET A 77 -5.85 -11.07 -5.78
N ASP A 78 -6.66 -11.60 -4.87
CA ASP A 78 -8.11 -11.52 -4.95
C ASP A 78 -8.59 -10.06 -5.01
N MET A 79 -8.03 -9.19 -4.17
CA MET A 79 -8.39 -7.78 -4.18
C MET A 79 -7.93 -7.08 -5.46
N TRP A 80 -6.74 -7.41 -5.96
CA TRP A 80 -6.25 -6.81 -7.19
C TRP A 80 -7.13 -7.18 -8.39
N GLU A 81 -7.59 -8.42 -8.45
CA GLU A 81 -8.50 -8.87 -9.52
C GLU A 81 -9.84 -8.14 -9.46
N LYS A 82 -10.37 -7.89 -8.26
CA LYS A 82 -11.62 -7.14 -8.09
C LYS A 82 -11.45 -5.67 -8.44
N SER A 83 -10.46 -5.03 -7.91
CA SER A 83 -10.03 -3.64 -8.20
C SER A 83 -11.15 -2.58 -8.21
N SER A 84 -12.23 -2.81 -7.48
CA SER A 84 -13.33 -1.85 -7.34
C SER A 84 -13.31 -1.22 -5.96
N GLU A 85 -13.54 0.09 -5.90
CA GLU A 85 -13.51 0.81 -4.64
C GLU A 85 -14.51 0.22 -3.65
N ASN A 86 -14.06 0.07 -2.41
CA ASN A 86 -14.79 -0.52 -1.29
C ASN A 86 -15.02 -2.04 -1.41
N ASP A 87 -14.46 -2.71 -2.40
CA ASP A 87 -14.42 -4.16 -2.38
C ASP A 87 -13.64 -4.62 -1.16
N ASN A 88 -14.09 -5.73 -0.57
CA ASN A 88 -13.40 -6.29 0.59
C ASN A 88 -13.42 -7.81 0.53
N ASN A 89 -12.53 -8.37 1.30
CA ASN A 89 -12.51 -9.81 1.59
C ASN A 89 -12.25 -9.99 3.09
N GLU A 90 -11.90 -11.20 3.50
CA GLU A 90 -11.66 -11.52 4.91
C GLU A 90 -10.47 -10.77 5.52
N LYS A 91 -9.59 -10.20 4.68
CA LYS A 91 -8.39 -9.51 5.16
C LYS A 91 -8.35 -8.05 4.79
N TYR A 92 -8.67 -7.70 3.54
CA TYR A 92 -8.43 -6.36 3.01
C TYR A 92 -9.71 -5.65 2.60
N THR A 93 -9.65 -4.33 2.62
CA THR A 93 -10.57 -3.43 1.92
C THR A 93 -9.76 -2.64 0.91
N TYR A 94 -10.29 -2.50 -0.29
CA TYR A 94 -9.62 -1.83 -1.40
C TYR A 94 -10.00 -0.35 -1.45
N ILE A 95 -8.99 0.50 -1.65
CA ILE A 95 -9.18 1.94 -1.84
C ILE A 95 -8.51 2.33 -3.16
N TYR A 96 -9.28 2.95 -4.06
CA TYR A 96 -8.74 3.50 -5.29
C TYR A 96 -8.11 4.86 -5.04
N MET A 97 -6.87 5.06 -5.52
CA MET A 97 -6.11 6.27 -5.27
C MET A 97 -5.83 7.10 -6.52
N GLY A 98 -6.36 6.68 -7.67
CA GLY A 98 -6.18 7.40 -8.93
C GLY A 98 -5.12 6.78 -9.84
N PHE A 99 -5.27 6.99 -11.15
CA PHE A 99 -4.34 6.53 -12.19
C PHE A 99 -4.01 5.03 -12.12
N GLY A 100 -5.00 4.21 -11.82
CA GLY A 100 -4.77 2.78 -11.68
C GLY A 100 -4.11 2.36 -10.37
N ASN A 101 -3.78 3.31 -9.51
CA ASN A 101 -3.21 3.01 -8.21
C ASN A 101 -4.29 2.61 -7.22
N GLY A 102 -4.06 1.55 -6.51
CA GLY A 102 -4.97 1.07 -5.48
C GLY A 102 -4.23 0.61 -4.25
N LEU A 103 -4.92 0.64 -3.13
CA LEU A 103 -4.39 0.23 -1.85
C LEU A 103 -5.31 -0.81 -1.25
N SER A 104 -4.75 -1.96 -0.89
CA SER A 104 -5.43 -2.96 -0.08
C SER A 104 -4.99 -2.75 1.36
N ILE A 105 -5.92 -2.40 2.23
CA ILE A 105 -5.63 -2.12 3.63
C ILE A 105 -6.26 -3.19 4.51
N ASP A 106 -5.53 -3.62 5.54
CA ASP A 106 -6.01 -4.62 6.48
C ASP A 106 -7.29 -4.13 7.16
N ASN A 107 -8.28 -5.01 7.24
CA ASN A 107 -9.58 -4.68 7.82
C ASN A 107 -9.49 -4.28 9.29
N SER A 108 -8.49 -4.77 10.01
CA SER A 108 -8.34 -4.45 11.44
C SER A 108 -8.03 -2.98 11.71
N ILE A 109 -7.49 -2.26 10.72
CA ILE A 109 -7.15 -0.85 10.88
C ILE A 109 -7.90 0.07 9.92
N TYR A 110 -8.75 -0.49 9.06
CA TYR A 110 -9.43 0.29 8.02
C TYR A 110 -10.28 1.42 8.61
N GLU A 111 -11.05 1.15 9.63
CA GLU A 111 -11.95 2.16 10.23
C GLU A 111 -11.17 3.31 10.87
N GLU A 112 -9.99 3.03 11.43
CA GLU A 112 -9.12 4.06 11.98
C GLU A 112 -8.40 4.84 10.89
N PHE A 113 -8.03 4.15 9.82
CA PHE A 113 -7.31 4.75 8.69
C PHE A 113 -8.18 5.71 7.90
N LYS A 114 -9.44 5.37 7.69
CA LYS A 114 -10.35 6.11 6.80
C LYS A 114 -10.46 7.60 7.16
N PRO A 115 -10.71 7.99 8.42
CA PRO A 115 -10.79 9.41 8.75
C PRO A 115 -9.50 10.17 8.46
N TYR A 116 -8.36 9.59 8.78
CA TYR A 116 -7.06 10.23 8.51
C TYR A 116 -6.82 10.37 7.01
N PHE A 117 -7.18 9.34 6.25
CA PHE A 117 -7.03 9.37 4.80
C PHE A 117 -7.89 10.47 4.17
N LEU A 118 -9.15 10.57 4.58
CA LEU A 118 -10.06 11.62 4.08
C LEU A 118 -9.57 13.01 4.46
N ASP A 119 -9.03 13.18 5.66
CA ASP A 119 -8.47 14.44 6.10
C ASP A 119 -7.27 14.86 5.23
N GLU A 120 -6.38 13.94 4.92
CA GLU A 120 -5.25 14.22 4.03
C GLU A 120 -5.69 14.51 2.60
N VAL A 121 -6.70 13.83 2.10
CA VAL A 121 -7.29 14.11 0.80
C VAL A 121 -7.87 15.54 0.77
N ASN A 122 -8.57 15.93 1.83
CA ASN A 122 -9.15 17.27 1.93
C ASN A 122 -8.08 18.36 1.97
N LYS A 123 -6.98 18.13 2.66
CA LYS A 123 -5.85 19.07 2.68
C LYS A 123 -5.27 19.27 1.28
N ILE A 124 -5.18 18.22 0.51
CA ILE A 124 -4.69 18.29 -0.87
C ILE A 124 -5.68 19.07 -1.73
N LYS A 125 -6.98 18.83 -1.58
CA LYS A 125 -8.03 19.55 -2.29
C LYS A 125 -7.99 21.04 -1.98
N GLU A 126 -7.83 21.41 -0.72
CA GLU A 126 -7.74 22.81 -0.30
C GLU A 126 -6.55 23.52 -0.94
N SER A 127 -5.39 22.85 -1.04
CA SER A 127 -4.21 23.45 -1.64
C SER A 127 -4.29 23.53 -3.16
N HIS A 128 -5.15 22.72 -3.82
CA HIS A 128 -5.32 22.69 -5.26
C HIS A 128 -6.65 23.28 -5.75
N GLY A 129 -7.47 23.81 -4.86
CA GLY A 129 -8.75 24.42 -5.19
C GLY A 129 -9.78 23.44 -5.75
N ASP A 130 -10.64 23.92 -6.65
CA ASP A 130 -11.76 23.14 -7.16
C ASP A 130 -11.36 21.94 -8.02
N SER A 131 -10.11 21.80 -8.38
CA SER A 131 -9.61 20.62 -9.08
C SER A 131 -9.51 19.39 -8.19
N GLY A 132 -9.88 19.51 -6.92
CA GLY A 132 -9.77 18.46 -5.93
C GLY A 132 -10.62 17.21 -6.16
N ASN A 133 -11.47 17.20 -7.18
CA ASN A 133 -12.20 16.00 -7.56
C ASN A 133 -11.39 15.03 -8.43
N ASN A 134 -10.19 15.42 -8.82
CA ASN A 134 -9.33 14.56 -9.60
C ASN A 134 -8.79 13.41 -8.72
N PRO A 135 -9.07 12.14 -9.05
CA PRO A 135 -8.63 11.00 -8.23
C PRO A 135 -7.13 10.95 -7.98
N SER A 136 -6.32 11.54 -8.87
CA SER A 136 -4.85 11.56 -8.69
C SER A 136 -4.42 12.26 -7.41
N PHE A 137 -5.25 13.12 -6.85
CA PHE A 137 -4.94 13.80 -5.59
C PHE A 137 -5.06 12.87 -4.38
N ASN A 138 -5.70 11.73 -4.52
CA ASN A 138 -5.79 10.76 -3.44
C ASN A 138 -4.48 9.98 -3.24
N TYR A 139 -3.68 9.89 -4.29
CA TYR A 139 -2.47 9.09 -4.32
C TYR A 139 -1.49 9.38 -3.18
N PRO A 140 -1.13 10.63 -2.88
CA PRO A 140 -0.15 10.89 -1.83
C PRO A 140 -0.72 10.87 -0.41
N ALA A 141 -2.01 10.66 -0.24
CA ALA A 141 -2.68 10.82 1.06
C ALA A 141 -2.47 9.64 2.01
N TRP A 142 -2.18 8.43 1.49
CA TRP A 142 -2.20 7.25 2.33
C TRP A 142 -1.00 7.16 3.29
N GLU A 143 0.18 7.59 2.87
CA GLU A 143 1.37 7.51 3.72
C GLU A 143 1.25 8.40 4.97
N PRO A 144 0.91 9.70 4.85
CA PRO A 144 0.73 10.50 6.05
C PRO A 144 -0.42 10.02 6.94
N ALA A 145 -1.48 9.49 6.36
CA ALA A 145 -2.57 8.91 7.16
C ALA A 145 -2.09 7.71 7.98
N PHE A 146 -1.31 6.84 7.37
CA PHE A 146 -0.76 5.68 8.07
C PHE A 146 0.23 6.09 9.16
N ILE A 147 1.08 7.06 8.87
CA ILE A 147 2.04 7.58 9.86
C ILE A 147 1.32 8.10 11.09
N LYS A 148 0.19 8.80 10.93
CA LYS A 148 -0.60 9.29 12.06
C LYS A 148 -1.15 8.17 12.92
N ILE A 149 -1.63 7.09 12.31
CA ILE A 149 -2.07 5.92 13.07
C ILE A 149 -0.93 5.36 13.90
N CYS A 150 0.24 5.25 13.32
CA CYS A 150 1.41 4.74 14.03
C CYS A 150 1.79 5.63 15.21
N GLN A 151 1.75 6.94 15.02
CA GLN A 151 2.03 7.89 16.10
C GLN A 151 1.02 7.76 17.25
N ASP A 152 -0.26 7.67 16.92
CA ASP A 152 -1.31 7.56 17.92
C ASP A 152 -1.22 6.27 18.74
N LYS A 153 -0.76 5.22 18.12
CA LYS A 153 -0.67 3.90 18.77
C LYS A 153 0.74 3.57 19.29
N ASN A 154 1.66 4.49 19.17
CA ASN A 154 3.08 4.29 19.53
C ASN A 154 3.71 3.10 18.77
N TYR A 155 3.35 2.94 17.52
CA TYR A 155 3.98 1.96 16.64
C TYR A 155 5.20 2.58 15.97
N GLU A 156 6.23 1.78 15.76
CA GLU A 156 7.45 2.21 15.08
C GLU A 156 7.40 1.82 13.60
N ILE A 157 7.92 2.70 12.75
CA ILE A 157 8.12 2.41 11.33
C ILE A 157 9.63 2.33 11.11
N ASN A 158 10.07 1.19 10.66
CA ASN A 158 11.51 0.98 10.38
C ASN A 158 11.95 1.68 9.09
#